data_672f3bf79235180536ce97c5a7cb507a
#
_entry.id   672f3bf79235180536ce97c5a7cb507a
#
_cell.length_a   1.000
_cell.length_b   1.000
_cell.length_c   1.000
_cell.angle_alpha   90.00
_cell.angle_beta   90.00
_cell.angle_gamma   90.00
#
_symmetry.space_group_name_H-M   'P 1'
#
loop_
_entity.id
_entity.type
_entity.pdbx_description
1 polymer ?
#
loop_
_entity_poly.entity_id
_entity_poly.type
_entity_poly.pdbx_seq_one_letter_code
_entity_poly.pdbx_strand_id
1 'polypeptide(L)'
;AYDDIAEVHTLLEYSHKPFWYYAKNMDSLKVELEMFSAVAGGDNAFRRKPFTVNLICPLDALRHSNNGMAQVMECARAGAPVVYIPGTEFGLTSPATMAGSIAAGVADLLPAVVVSQLACKGAPFIAACFRNNVDFRTMRLNHSRPEMIAANCATADIWRYLGLPFCCNMANTDNGDFGAQAAFEKTAQYY
;
A
#
# COMPACT_ATOMS: atom_id res chain seq x y z
N ALA A 1 4.57 -22.74 -4.57
CA ALA A 1 4.80 -22.27 -3.21
C ALA A 1 5.81 -21.11 -3.13
N TYR A 2 6.54 -20.83 -4.20
CA TYR A 2 7.56 -19.76 -4.29
C TYR A 2 7.29 -18.80 -5.45
N ASP A 3 6.02 -18.56 -5.77
CA ASP A 3 5.60 -17.78 -6.93
C ASP A 3 5.97 -16.30 -6.75
N ASP A 4 5.93 -15.78 -5.52
CA ASP A 4 6.36 -14.43 -5.16
C ASP A 4 7.87 -14.22 -5.39
N ILE A 5 8.70 -15.17 -4.98
CA ILE A 5 10.15 -15.14 -5.23
C ILE A 5 10.44 -15.20 -6.74
N ALA A 6 9.73 -16.05 -7.50
CA ALA A 6 9.89 -16.14 -8.95
C ALA A 6 9.46 -14.84 -9.66
N GLU A 7 8.38 -14.20 -9.18
CA GLU A 7 7.95 -12.88 -9.66
C GLU A 7 9.03 -11.83 -9.43
N VAL A 8 9.55 -11.74 -8.20
CA VAL A 8 10.62 -10.80 -7.84
C VAL A 8 11.88 -11.06 -8.67
N HIS A 9 12.27 -12.32 -8.86
CA HIS A 9 13.41 -12.68 -9.71
C HIS A 9 13.21 -12.16 -11.15
N THR A 10 12.04 -12.38 -11.72
CA THR A 10 11.71 -11.90 -13.07
C THR A 10 11.75 -10.37 -13.15
N LEU A 11 11.20 -9.67 -12.14
CA LEU A 11 11.25 -8.22 -12.08
C LEU A 11 12.68 -7.68 -11.97
N LEU A 12 13.54 -8.33 -11.22
CA LEU A 12 14.96 -7.96 -11.09
C LEU A 12 15.73 -8.15 -12.40
N GLU A 13 15.35 -9.14 -13.20
CA GLU A 13 16.03 -9.48 -14.46
C GLU A 13 15.60 -8.56 -15.61
N TYR A 14 14.30 -8.19 -15.66
CA TYR A 14 13.72 -7.51 -16.82
C TYR A 14 13.26 -6.07 -16.57
N SER A 15 13.16 -5.61 -15.31
CA SER A 15 12.74 -4.24 -15.02
C SER A 15 13.91 -3.32 -14.76
N HIS A 16 13.89 -2.15 -15.41
CA HIS A 16 14.82 -1.04 -15.15
C HIS A 16 14.20 0.05 -14.25
N LYS A 17 12.97 -0.18 -13.75
CA LYS A 17 12.24 0.77 -12.92
C LYS A 17 12.07 0.22 -11.51
N PRO A 18 11.97 1.09 -10.49
CA PRO A 18 11.52 0.66 -9.16
C PRO A 18 10.15 -0.01 -9.25
N PHE A 19 9.94 -1.03 -8.42
CA PHE A 19 8.69 -1.80 -8.42
C PHE A 19 8.20 -2.11 -7.01
N TRP A 20 6.91 -2.39 -6.91
CA TRP A 20 6.29 -2.94 -5.72
C TRP A 20 6.31 -4.45 -5.80
N TYR A 21 6.46 -5.10 -4.65
CA TYR A 21 6.36 -6.54 -4.52
C TYR A 21 5.51 -6.90 -3.30
N TYR A 22 5.05 -8.13 -3.25
CA TYR A 22 4.24 -8.65 -2.17
C TYR A 22 4.84 -9.94 -1.65
N ALA A 23 5.52 -9.89 -0.52
CA ALA A 23 6.04 -11.09 0.14
C ALA A 23 4.91 -11.86 0.84
N LYS A 24 4.68 -13.10 0.48
CA LYS A 24 3.61 -13.93 1.06
C LYS A 24 3.82 -14.22 2.55
N ASN A 25 5.07 -14.38 2.95
CA ASN A 25 5.44 -14.71 4.33
C ASN A 25 6.86 -14.22 4.65
N MET A 26 7.29 -14.44 5.90
CA MET A 26 8.62 -14.01 6.36
C MET A 26 9.78 -14.72 5.70
N ASP A 27 9.61 -15.98 5.29
CA ASP A 27 10.68 -16.74 4.63
C ASP A 27 10.90 -16.21 3.21
N SER A 28 9.82 -15.96 2.47
CA SER A 28 9.89 -15.29 1.16
C SER A 28 10.53 -13.91 1.28
N LEU A 29 10.07 -13.08 2.23
CA LEU A 29 10.61 -11.75 2.44
C LEU A 29 12.13 -11.74 2.67
N LYS A 30 12.66 -12.66 3.47
CA LYS A 30 14.10 -12.74 3.73
C LYS A 30 14.88 -13.02 2.46
N VAL A 31 14.43 -14.00 1.67
CA VAL A 31 15.05 -14.33 0.38
C VAL A 31 15.00 -13.14 -0.59
N GLU A 32 13.85 -12.47 -0.68
CA GLU A 32 13.69 -11.29 -1.53
C GLU A 32 14.62 -10.14 -1.11
N LEU A 33 14.75 -9.87 0.19
CA LEU A 33 15.69 -8.87 0.71
C LEU A 33 17.16 -9.23 0.41
N GLU A 34 17.54 -10.51 0.49
CA GLU A 34 18.86 -10.98 0.07
C GLU A 34 19.10 -10.74 -1.42
N MET A 35 18.10 -11.04 -2.27
CA MET A 35 18.17 -10.77 -3.71
C MET A 35 18.35 -9.27 -4.00
N PHE A 36 17.60 -8.40 -3.33
CA PHE A 36 17.73 -6.95 -3.49
C PHE A 36 19.09 -6.44 -3.04
N SER A 37 19.59 -6.97 -1.92
CA SER A 37 20.93 -6.66 -1.43
C SER A 37 22.01 -7.07 -2.44
N ALA A 38 21.91 -8.27 -2.99
CA ALA A 38 22.84 -8.78 -4.00
C ALA A 38 22.88 -7.88 -5.25
N VAL A 39 21.71 -7.52 -5.78
CA VAL A 39 21.59 -6.64 -6.96
C VAL A 39 22.10 -5.22 -6.66
N ALA A 40 21.86 -4.70 -5.45
CA ALA A 40 22.33 -3.38 -5.04
C ALA A 40 23.86 -3.31 -4.81
N GLY A 41 24.53 -4.45 -4.67
CA GLY A 41 25.95 -4.53 -4.30
C GLY A 41 26.19 -4.50 -2.78
N GLY A 42 25.22 -5.00 -2.01
CA GLY A 42 25.26 -5.20 -0.56
C GLY A 42 24.21 -4.42 0.21
N ASP A 43 23.98 -4.82 1.47
CA ASP A 43 22.94 -4.27 2.35
C ASP A 43 23.04 -2.74 2.51
N ASN A 44 24.25 -2.23 2.68
CA ASN A 44 24.47 -0.80 2.84
C ASN A 44 24.16 -0.02 1.56
N ALA A 45 24.36 -0.60 0.38
CA ALA A 45 24.04 0.01 -0.88
C ALA A 45 22.52 0.03 -1.09
N PHE A 46 21.84 -1.08 -0.81
CA PHE A 46 20.38 -1.17 -0.85
C PHE A 46 19.73 -0.17 0.11
N ARG A 47 20.16 -0.13 1.37
CA ARG A 47 19.64 0.80 2.39
C ARG A 47 19.76 2.28 1.97
N ARG A 48 20.85 2.66 1.31
CA ARG A 48 21.04 4.04 0.85
C ARG A 48 20.19 4.41 -0.35
N LYS A 49 19.89 3.46 -1.21
CA LYS A 49 19.12 3.67 -2.43
C LYS A 49 18.22 2.47 -2.73
N PRO A 50 17.18 2.26 -1.91
CA PRO A 50 16.22 1.18 -2.16
C PRO A 50 15.47 1.44 -3.47
N PHE A 51 15.27 0.38 -4.24
CA PHE A 51 14.57 0.44 -5.53
C PHE A 51 13.31 -0.42 -5.55
N THR A 52 12.94 -0.98 -4.41
CA THR A 52 11.75 -1.82 -4.25
C THR A 52 10.92 -1.35 -3.06
N VAL A 53 9.62 -1.65 -3.06
CA VAL A 53 8.71 -1.34 -1.97
C VAL A 53 7.89 -2.57 -1.64
N ASN A 54 7.93 -3.03 -0.39
CA ASN A 54 7.06 -4.12 0.06
C ASN A 54 5.65 -3.61 0.31
N LEU A 55 4.67 -4.21 -0.38
CA LEU A 55 3.27 -3.92 -0.21
C LEU A 55 2.68 -4.82 0.89
N ILE A 56 2.09 -4.23 1.91
CA ILE A 56 1.48 -4.95 3.03
C ILE A 56 0.05 -4.46 3.23
N CYS A 57 -0.91 -5.39 3.22
CA CYS A 57 -2.30 -5.12 3.54
C CYS A 57 -2.64 -5.64 4.94
N PRO A 58 -3.27 -4.83 5.81
CA PRO A 58 -3.85 -5.33 7.05
C PRO A 58 -5.07 -6.24 6.80
N LEU A 59 -5.59 -6.82 7.86
CA LEU A 59 -6.80 -7.66 7.81
C LEU A 59 -8.11 -6.86 7.84
N ASP A 60 -8.03 -5.56 7.81
CA ASP A 60 -9.10 -4.58 7.93
C ASP A 60 -9.96 -4.63 9.18
N ALA A 61 -10.60 -3.55 9.37
CA ALA A 61 -11.20 -2.94 10.53
C ALA A 61 -10.34 -3.06 11.78
N LEU A 62 -9.19 -2.35 11.77
CA LEU A 62 -8.27 -2.19 12.91
C LEU A 62 -7.64 -3.52 13.36
N ARG A 63 -7.44 -4.45 12.44
CA ARG A 63 -6.78 -5.73 12.71
C ARG A 63 -5.52 -5.91 11.85
N HIS A 64 -4.46 -6.35 12.50
CA HIS A 64 -3.16 -6.53 11.87
C HIS A 64 -2.73 -7.99 12.03
N SER A 65 -2.29 -8.63 10.94
CA SER A 65 -1.74 -9.97 11.02
C SER A 65 -0.34 -9.96 11.64
N ASN A 66 -0.02 -11.01 12.39
CA ASN A 66 1.35 -11.20 12.91
C ASN A 66 2.38 -11.22 11.78
N ASN A 67 2.06 -11.87 10.66
CA ASN A 67 2.92 -11.91 9.48
C ASN A 67 3.16 -10.50 8.90
N GLY A 68 2.10 -9.71 8.71
CA GLY A 68 2.24 -8.34 8.17
C GLY A 68 3.07 -7.43 9.07
N MET A 69 2.83 -7.46 10.39
CA MET A 69 3.61 -6.64 11.34
C MET A 69 5.06 -7.12 11.46
N ALA A 70 5.32 -8.43 11.38
CA ALA A 70 6.68 -8.96 11.33
C ALA A 70 7.42 -8.49 10.07
N GLN A 71 6.75 -8.46 8.91
CA GLN A 71 7.30 -7.92 7.67
C GLN A 71 7.60 -6.42 7.78
N VAL A 72 6.72 -5.62 8.38
CA VAL A 72 6.97 -4.20 8.65
C VAL A 72 8.25 -4.01 9.46
N MET A 73 8.43 -4.79 10.52
CA MET A 73 9.62 -4.72 11.37
C MET A 73 10.89 -5.13 10.62
N GLU A 74 10.83 -6.20 9.84
CA GLU A 74 11.99 -6.70 9.10
C GLU A 74 12.41 -5.75 7.99
N CYS A 75 11.46 -5.23 7.21
CA CYS A 75 11.72 -4.20 6.21
C CYS A 75 12.34 -2.94 6.85
N ALA A 76 11.82 -2.50 8.01
CA ALA A 76 12.39 -1.36 8.73
C ALA A 76 13.85 -1.60 9.12
N ARG A 77 14.20 -2.79 9.64
CA ARG A 77 15.58 -3.16 9.97
C ARG A 77 16.49 -3.24 8.74
N ALA A 78 15.98 -3.79 7.65
CA ALA A 78 16.69 -3.86 6.38
C ALA A 78 16.86 -2.48 5.69
N GLY A 79 16.06 -1.48 6.05
CA GLY A 79 15.98 -0.20 5.36
C GLY A 79 15.19 -0.28 4.05
N ALA A 80 14.39 -1.32 3.89
CA ALA A 80 13.49 -1.50 2.76
C ALA A 80 12.21 -0.67 2.97
N PRO A 81 11.77 0.11 1.97
CA PRO A 81 10.51 0.83 2.05
C PRO A 81 9.32 -0.12 2.15
N VAL A 82 8.36 0.27 2.96
CA VAL A 82 7.05 -0.39 3.09
C VAL A 82 5.96 0.55 2.63
N VAL A 83 5.03 0.07 1.84
CA VAL A 83 3.72 0.68 1.65
C VAL A 83 2.68 -0.14 2.40
N TYR A 84 2.00 0.49 3.35
CA TYR A 84 0.97 -0.15 4.16
C TYR A 84 -0.40 0.35 3.72
N ILE A 85 -1.27 -0.59 3.30
CA ILE A 85 -2.51 -0.27 2.58
C ILE A 85 -3.72 -0.80 3.34
N PRO A 86 -4.29 -0.05 4.29
CA PRO A 86 -5.61 -0.37 4.81
C PRO A 86 -6.67 -0.12 3.73
N GLY A 87 -7.47 -1.13 3.44
CA GLY A 87 -8.61 -1.06 2.54
C GLY A 87 -9.91 -0.98 3.35
N THR A 88 -10.55 0.17 3.43
CA THR A 88 -11.81 0.31 4.15
C THR A 88 -12.95 0.71 3.22
N GLU A 89 -14.08 0.05 3.38
CA GLU A 89 -15.30 0.28 2.61
C GLU A 89 -16.31 1.06 3.45
N PHE A 90 -16.85 2.12 2.86
CA PHE A 90 -17.88 2.96 3.48
C PHE A 90 -19.11 2.15 3.87
N GLY A 91 -19.46 2.15 5.14
CA GLY A 91 -20.65 1.49 5.67
C GLY A 91 -20.57 -0.04 5.75
N LEU A 92 -19.44 -0.65 5.38
CA LEU A 92 -19.22 -2.09 5.46
C LEU A 92 -18.14 -2.43 6.49
N THR A 93 -16.89 -2.09 6.21
CA THR A 93 -15.75 -2.30 7.13
C THR A 93 -15.34 -1.03 7.88
N SER A 94 -15.94 0.11 7.53
CA SER A 94 -15.76 1.40 8.20
C SER A 94 -17.10 2.14 8.37
N PRO A 95 -17.16 3.22 9.17
CA PRO A 95 -18.36 4.05 9.26
C PRO A 95 -18.86 4.53 7.90
N ALA A 96 -20.19 4.67 7.77
CA ALA A 96 -20.82 5.13 6.53
C ALA A 96 -20.52 6.61 6.22
N THR A 97 -20.17 7.41 7.23
CA THR A 97 -19.82 8.81 7.04
C THR A 97 -18.40 8.94 6.52
N MET A 98 -18.16 9.86 5.58
CA MET A 98 -16.83 10.09 5.00
C MET A 98 -15.78 10.38 6.08
N ALA A 99 -16.04 11.30 6.99
CA ALA A 99 -15.12 11.65 8.07
C ALA A 99 -14.82 10.46 8.99
N GLY A 100 -15.83 9.67 9.34
CA GLY A 100 -15.68 8.47 10.17
C GLY A 100 -14.85 7.39 9.47
N SER A 101 -15.08 7.15 8.17
CA SER A 101 -14.29 6.19 7.39
C SER A 101 -12.84 6.66 7.22
N ILE A 102 -12.61 7.95 6.97
CA ILE A 102 -11.25 8.50 6.91
C ILE A 102 -10.54 8.30 8.25
N ALA A 103 -11.19 8.66 9.35
CA ALA A 103 -10.61 8.48 10.69
C ALA A 103 -10.27 7.02 11.00
N ALA A 104 -11.17 6.08 10.66
CA ALA A 104 -10.94 4.65 10.85
C ALA A 104 -9.73 4.16 10.07
N GLY A 105 -9.58 4.54 8.82
CA GLY A 105 -8.45 4.07 8.03
C GLY A 105 -7.13 4.78 8.35
N VAL A 106 -7.15 6.02 8.82
CA VAL A 106 -5.96 6.65 9.38
C VAL A 106 -5.54 5.90 10.65
N ALA A 107 -6.50 5.58 11.53
CA ALA A 107 -6.25 4.79 12.74
C ALA A 107 -5.72 3.39 12.43
N ASP A 108 -6.15 2.78 11.34
CA ASP A 108 -5.72 1.45 10.90
C ASP A 108 -4.28 1.45 10.33
N LEU A 109 -3.80 2.57 9.80
CA LEU A 109 -2.44 2.68 9.28
C LEU A 109 -1.40 3.03 10.36
N LEU A 110 -1.75 3.89 11.30
CA LEU A 110 -0.81 4.42 12.29
C LEU A 110 -0.04 3.36 13.11
N PRO A 111 -0.62 2.21 13.51
CA PRO A 111 0.11 1.15 14.18
C PRO A 111 1.32 0.64 13.39
N ALA A 112 1.20 0.52 12.06
CA ALA A 112 2.31 0.09 11.22
C ALA A 112 3.44 1.15 11.16
N VAL A 113 3.09 2.43 11.16
CA VAL A 113 4.08 3.52 11.27
C VAL A 113 4.82 3.42 12.59
N VAL A 114 4.09 3.29 13.70
CA VAL A 114 4.68 3.19 15.04
C VAL A 114 5.62 1.98 15.14
N VAL A 115 5.16 0.80 14.71
CA VAL A 115 5.95 -0.44 14.72
C VAL A 115 7.21 -0.29 13.86
N SER A 116 7.09 0.28 12.67
CA SER A 116 8.23 0.54 11.79
C SER A 116 9.27 1.44 12.45
N GLN A 117 8.85 2.56 13.04
CA GLN A 117 9.76 3.52 13.66
C GLN A 117 10.35 3.02 14.99
N LEU A 118 9.64 2.18 15.73
CA LEU A 118 10.17 1.50 16.91
C LEU A 118 11.20 0.43 16.54
N ALA A 119 10.99 -0.27 15.42
CA ALA A 119 11.93 -1.27 14.93
C ALA A 119 13.24 -0.64 14.42
N CYS A 120 13.11 0.48 13.69
CA CYS A 120 14.26 1.25 13.22
C CYS A 120 13.83 2.71 12.99
N LYS A 121 14.35 3.62 13.81
CA LYS A 121 14.05 5.06 13.67
C LYS A 121 14.52 5.58 12.32
N GLY A 122 13.62 6.24 11.59
CA GLY A 122 13.90 6.78 10.25
C GLY A 122 13.72 5.75 9.13
N ALA A 123 13.18 4.55 9.43
CA ALA A 123 12.86 3.57 8.39
C ALA A 123 11.89 4.17 7.35
N PRO A 124 12.13 3.92 6.05
CA PRO A 124 11.29 4.46 4.99
C PRO A 124 9.89 3.80 5.01
N PHE A 125 8.86 4.64 5.05
CA PHE A 125 7.48 4.21 5.14
C PHE A 125 6.61 5.06 4.22
N ILE A 126 5.71 4.43 3.47
CA ILE A 126 4.75 5.09 2.59
C ILE A 126 3.36 4.81 3.14
N ALA A 127 2.63 5.86 3.50
CA ALA A 127 1.23 5.75 3.86
C ALA A 127 0.39 5.49 2.61
N ALA A 128 -0.64 4.66 2.73
CA ALA A 128 -1.56 4.46 1.63
C ALA A 128 -2.99 4.78 2.05
N CYS A 129 -3.82 5.00 1.05
CA CYS A 129 -5.23 5.26 1.24
C CYS A 129 -6.01 4.57 0.13
N PHE A 130 -6.69 3.49 0.49
CA PHE A 130 -7.65 2.84 -0.39
C PHE A 130 -9.00 2.86 0.29
N ARG A 131 -9.81 3.87 -0.08
CA ARG A 131 -11.20 4.00 0.33
C ARG A 131 -12.05 3.56 -0.82
N ASN A 132 -12.92 2.60 -0.58
CA ASN A 132 -13.81 2.09 -1.60
C ASN A 132 -15.26 2.33 -1.21
N ASN A 133 -16.09 2.58 -2.20
CA ASN A 133 -17.53 2.51 -2.04
C ASN A 133 -18.02 1.12 -2.41
N VAL A 134 -18.98 0.61 -1.65
CA VAL A 134 -19.68 -0.63 -1.96
C VAL A 134 -21.08 -0.31 -2.46
N ASP A 135 -21.44 -0.85 -3.59
CA ASP A 135 -22.85 -0.90 -4.00
C ASP A 135 -23.54 -2.04 -3.25
N PHE A 136 -24.32 -1.71 -2.22
CA PHE A 136 -25.01 -2.70 -1.39
C PHE A 136 -26.07 -3.52 -2.13
N ARG A 137 -26.45 -3.14 -3.36
CA ARG A 137 -27.36 -3.92 -4.18
C ARG A 137 -26.67 -5.06 -4.92
N THR A 138 -25.43 -4.81 -5.35
CA THR A 138 -24.63 -5.74 -6.15
C THR A 138 -23.46 -6.33 -5.40
N MET A 139 -23.15 -5.79 -4.22
CA MET A 139 -21.96 -6.09 -3.40
C MET A 139 -20.64 -5.93 -4.17
N ARG A 140 -20.61 -5.02 -5.14
CA ARG A 140 -19.41 -4.69 -5.91
C ARG A 140 -18.76 -3.44 -5.36
N LEU A 141 -17.44 -3.44 -5.36
CA LEU A 141 -16.64 -2.26 -5.08
C LEU A 141 -16.74 -1.28 -6.26
N ASN A 142 -16.84 0.00 -5.96
CA ASN A 142 -16.80 1.08 -6.94
C ASN A 142 -15.53 1.90 -6.69
N HIS A 143 -14.70 2.00 -7.71
CA HIS A 143 -13.39 2.66 -7.63
C HIS A 143 -13.38 4.10 -8.17
N SER A 144 -14.47 4.57 -8.75
CA SER A 144 -14.49 5.83 -9.50
C SER A 144 -15.59 6.79 -9.06
N ARG A 145 -16.22 6.53 -7.92
CA ARG A 145 -17.24 7.43 -7.39
C ARG A 145 -16.64 8.72 -6.84
N PRO A 146 -17.31 9.86 -7.01
CA PRO A 146 -16.82 11.16 -6.51
C PRO A 146 -16.53 11.17 -5.00
N GLU A 147 -17.33 10.44 -4.21
CA GLU A 147 -17.14 10.32 -2.76
C GLU A 147 -15.81 9.63 -2.42
N MET A 148 -15.42 8.62 -3.19
CA MET A 148 -14.14 7.93 -3.04
C MET A 148 -12.98 8.87 -3.37
N ILE A 149 -13.08 9.60 -4.49
CA ILE A 149 -12.05 10.55 -4.90
C ILE A 149 -11.87 11.62 -3.81
N ALA A 150 -12.98 12.20 -3.34
CA ALA A 150 -12.95 13.22 -2.28
C ALA A 150 -12.33 12.68 -0.97
N ALA A 151 -12.68 11.45 -0.57
CA ALA A 151 -12.12 10.82 0.62
C ALA A 151 -10.61 10.52 0.49
N ASN A 152 -10.17 10.09 -0.70
CA ASN A 152 -8.75 9.88 -0.99
C ASN A 152 -7.97 11.20 -0.94
N CYS A 153 -8.50 12.29 -1.52
CA CYS A 153 -7.90 13.62 -1.44
C CYS A 153 -7.81 14.11 0.02
N ALA A 154 -8.89 14.01 0.79
CA ALA A 154 -8.89 14.40 2.19
C ALA A 154 -7.91 13.57 3.03
N THR A 155 -7.79 12.27 2.76
CA THR A 155 -6.80 11.42 3.44
C THR A 155 -5.36 11.79 3.03
N ALA A 156 -5.14 12.14 1.77
CA ALA A 156 -3.84 12.64 1.31
C ALA A 156 -3.42 13.92 2.05
N ASP A 157 -4.35 14.83 2.33
CA ASP A 157 -4.08 16.03 3.12
C ASP A 157 -3.71 15.71 4.57
N ILE A 158 -4.31 14.69 5.16
CA ILE A 158 -3.93 14.20 6.50
C ILE A 158 -2.48 13.67 6.48
N TRP A 159 -2.11 12.88 5.48
CA TRP A 159 -0.74 12.36 5.38
C TRP A 159 0.28 13.47 5.14
N ARG A 160 -0.05 14.48 4.35
CA ARG A 160 0.78 15.69 4.20
C ARG A 160 0.95 16.42 5.53
N TYR A 161 -0.13 16.60 6.27
CA TYR A 161 -0.09 17.24 7.60
C TYR A 161 0.79 16.47 8.58
N LEU A 162 0.76 15.14 8.53
CA LEU A 162 1.61 14.26 9.36
C LEU A 162 3.05 14.11 8.83
N GLY A 163 3.37 14.70 7.68
CA GLY A 163 4.70 14.63 7.08
C GLY A 163 5.07 13.26 6.52
N LEU A 164 4.08 12.42 6.18
CA LEU A 164 4.30 11.09 5.62
C LEU A 164 4.21 11.11 4.10
N PRO A 165 5.15 10.48 3.38
CA PRO A 165 4.98 10.15 1.99
C PRO A 165 3.74 9.26 1.83
N PHE A 166 2.98 9.45 0.76
CA PHE A 166 1.75 8.69 0.59
C PHE A 166 1.50 8.30 -0.87
N CYS A 167 0.70 7.26 -1.06
CA CYS A 167 0.10 6.89 -2.31
C CYS A 167 -1.42 6.73 -2.15
N CYS A 168 -2.15 6.94 -3.23
CA CYS A 168 -3.60 6.76 -3.29
C CYS A 168 -3.97 5.76 -4.38
N ASN A 169 -5.15 5.17 -4.24
CA ASN A 169 -5.75 4.36 -5.29
C ASN A 169 -6.23 5.28 -6.41
N MET A 170 -5.50 5.30 -7.51
CA MET A 170 -5.80 6.18 -8.65
C MET A 170 -5.74 5.41 -9.97
N ALA A 171 -6.38 5.96 -10.98
CA ALA A 171 -6.46 5.40 -12.32
C ALA A 171 -7.18 4.05 -12.44
N ASN A 172 -8.05 3.74 -11.48
CA ASN A 172 -8.98 2.62 -11.61
C ASN A 172 -10.23 3.02 -12.39
N THR A 173 -10.96 2.02 -12.87
CA THR A 173 -12.26 2.21 -13.54
C THR A 173 -13.20 1.09 -13.13
N ASP A 174 -14.49 1.42 -13.02
CA ASP A 174 -15.56 0.45 -12.80
C ASP A 174 -16.05 -0.18 -14.12
N ASN A 175 -15.51 0.28 -15.26
CA ASN A 175 -15.82 -0.28 -16.57
C ASN A 175 -14.87 -1.43 -16.93
N GLY A 176 -15.41 -2.52 -17.44
CA GLY A 176 -14.63 -3.67 -17.91
C GLY A 176 -13.94 -3.45 -19.27
N ASP A 177 -14.29 -2.39 -20.00
CA ASP A 177 -13.78 -2.10 -21.33
C ASP A 177 -13.00 -0.79 -21.40
N PHE A 178 -12.10 -0.67 -22.38
CA PHE A 178 -11.39 0.57 -22.70
C PHE A 178 -12.30 1.51 -23.52
N GLY A 179 -13.25 2.16 -22.84
CA GLY A 179 -14.21 3.07 -23.46
C GLY A 179 -14.18 4.48 -22.88
N ALA A 180 -15.12 5.31 -23.32
CA ALA A 180 -15.25 6.70 -22.85
C ALA A 180 -15.43 6.80 -21.33
N GLN A 181 -16.17 5.87 -20.72
CA GLN A 181 -16.35 5.80 -19.27
C GLN A 181 -15.01 5.60 -18.57
N ALA A 182 -14.21 4.61 -19.00
CA ALA A 182 -12.91 4.34 -18.41
C ALA A 182 -11.96 5.56 -18.53
N ALA A 183 -11.98 6.25 -19.68
CA ALA A 183 -11.19 7.45 -19.89
C ALA A 183 -11.62 8.59 -18.95
N PHE A 184 -12.92 8.81 -18.79
CA PHE A 184 -13.48 9.81 -17.89
C PHE A 184 -13.12 9.53 -16.43
N GLU A 185 -13.40 8.31 -15.96
CA GLU A 185 -13.16 7.90 -14.57
C GLU A 185 -11.68 7.99 -14.19
N LYS A 186 -10.78 7.52 -15.06
CA LYS A 186 -9.34 7.64 -14.83
C LYS A 186 -8.88 9.09 -14.81
N THR A 187 -9.37 9.91 -15.75
CA THR A 187 -9.02 11.32 -15.80
C THR A 187 -9.48 12.06 -14.54
N ALA A 188 -10.71 11.81 -14.07
CA ALA A 188 -11.25 12.44 -12.88
C ALA A 188 -10.45 12.14 -11.58
N GLN A 189 -9.71 11.05 -11.55
CA GLN A 189 -8.85 10.68 -10.40
C GLN A 189 -7.49 11.39 -10.40
N TYR A 190 -7.10 12.06 -11.49
CA TYR A 190 -5.83 12.81 -11.57
C TYR A 190 -5.99 14.30 -11.28
N TYR A 191 -7.20 14.82 -11.21
CA TYR A 191 -7.55 16.22 -10.94
C TYR A 191 -8.25 16.40 -9.60
#